data_65906786f1bdcbc06ae6c07a7be019b5
#
_entry.id   65906786f1bdcbc06ae6c07a7be019b5
#
_cell.length_a   1.000
_cell.length_b   1.000
_cell.length_c   1.000
_cell.angle_alpha   90.00
_cell.angle_beta   90.00
_cell.angle_gamma   90.00
#
_symmetry.space_group_name_H-M   'P 1'
#
loop_
_entity.id
_entity.type
_entity.pdbx_description
1 polymer ?
#
loop_
_entity_poly.entity_id
_entity_poly.type
_entity_poly.pdbx_seq_one_letter_code
_entity_poly.pdbx_strand_id
1 'polypeptide(L)'
;NLGAVALSEISYGGQALVKSSGLDHCYHLQVVVEGACTVSYPDSEVSLLPGWATLINPGKSVDLHYSTDCQKMILKLPNTVLNACCREQFGQVPPDGVHFATSGFQLDRDSAFFRMLEMLYLEADQQARPNHIAVAQMERLLAAKLLELFPNDAEAYRRCADDEDFLLLVDRYIDDNLRHDISAEELAT
;
A
#
# COMPACT_ATOMS: atom_id res chain seq x y z
N ASN A 1 -2.53 -10.26 -16.23
CA ASN A 1 -3.17 -10.11 -14.92
C ASN A 1 -2.94 -11.36 -14.10
N LEU A 2 -2.69 -11.17 -12.82
CA LEU A 2 -2.53 -12.21 -11.84
C LEU A 2 -3.72 -12.12 -10.86
N GLY A 3 -4.83 -12.79 -11.19
CA GLY A 3 -6.07 -12.66 -10.45
C GLY A 3 -6.64 -11.24 -10.49
N ALA A 4 -6.86 -10.64 -9.31
CA ALA A 4 -7.33 -9.26 -9.16
C ALA A 4 -6.20 -8.23 -9.33
N VAL A 5 -4.95 -8.65 -9.19
CA VAL A 5 -3.76 -7.79 -9.36
C VAL A 5 -3.40 -7.67 -10.84
N ALA A 6 -3.13 -6.45 -11.30
CA ALA A 6 -2.60 -6.20 -12.63
C ALA A 6 -1.17 -5.66 -12.54
N LEU A 7 -0.27 -6.28 -13.28
CA LEU A 7 1.11 -5.85 -13.46
C LEU A 7 1.31 -5.50 -14.93
N SER A 8 1.86 -4.34 -15.20
CA SER A 8 2.12 -3.85 -16.55
C SER A 8 3.42 -3.07 -16.61
N GLU A 9 4.05 -3.13 -17.77
CA GLU A 9 5.18 -2.27 -18.12
C GLU A 9 4.72 -1.24 -19.14
N ILE A 10 5.16 0.01 -18.96
CA ILE A 10 4.78 1.13 -19.82
C ILE A 10 6.03 1.87 -20.27
N SER A 11 6.11 2.09 -21.59
CA SER A 11 7.02 3.04 -22.24
C SER A 11 6.26 3.78 -23.33
N TYR A 12 6.40 5.11 -23.37
CA TYR A 12 5.73 5.93 -24.40
C TYR A 12 6.63 6.23 -25.60
N GLY A 13 7.94 6.01 -25.48
CA GLY A 13 8.91 6.34 -26.56
C GLY A 13 9.03 7.84 -26.85
N GLY A 14 8.50 8.70 -26.00
CA GLY A 14 8.50 10.15 -26.11
C GLY A 14 8.03 10.81 -24.82
N GLN A 15 8.23 12.12 -24.68
CA GLN A 15 7.67 12.85 -23.55
C GLN A 15 6.14 12.73 -23.55
N ALA A 16 5.58 12.37 -22.42
CA ALA A 16 4.14 12.22 -22.27
C ALA A 16 3.64 12.83 -20.97
N LEU A 17 2.44 13.39 -21.03
CA LEU A 17 1.67 13.82 -19.87
C LEU A 17 0.39 12.99 -19.81
N VAL A 18 0.23 12.25 -18.74
CA VAL A 18 -0.97 11.44 -18.48
C VAL A 18 -1.69 12.00 -17.27
N LYS A 19 -2.93 12.44 -17.49
CA LYS A 19 -3.81 12.91 -16.42
C LYS A 19 -4.68 11.76 -15.94
N SER A 20 -4.59 11.45 -14.66
CA SER A 20 -5.43 10.43 -14.02
C SER A 20 -6.40 11.11 -13.07
N SER A 21 -7.69 10.91 -13.28
CA SER A 21 -8.75 11.43 -12.39
C SER A 21 -8.88 10.65 -11.07
N GLY A 22 -7.98 9.71 -10.84
CA GLY A 22 -8.02 8.78 -9.72
C GLY A 22 -8.60 7.43 -10.11
N LEU A 23 -8.18 6.40 -9.42
CA LEU A 23 -8.70 5.04 -9.54
C LEU A 23 -9.33 4.68 -8.21
N ASP A 24 -10.65 4.68 -8.16
CA ASP A 24 -11.43 4.68 -6.92
C ASP A 24 -11.24 3.42 -6.04
N HIS A 25 -10.71 2.32 -6.63
CA HIS A 25 -10.67 1.03 -5.93
C HIS A 25 -9.32 0.32 -5.98
N CYS A 26 -8.27 1.03 -6.41
CA CYS A 26 -6.95 0.42 -6.55
C CYS A 26 -5.83 1.31 -6.03
N TYR A 27 -4.86 0.70 -5.38
CA TYR A 27 -3.54 1.28 -5.15
C TYR A 27 -2.67 1.08 -6.39
N HIS A 28 -1.89 2.09 -6.75
CA HIS A 28 -0.96 2.02 -7.87
C HIS A 28 0.46 2.18 -7.38
N LEU A 29 1.22 1.08 -7.33
CA LEU A 29 2.66 1.16 -7.19
C LEU A 29 3.26 1.48 -8.57
N GLN A 30 4.05 2.55 -8.63
CA GLN A 30 4.78 3.02 -9.80
C GLN A 30 6.26 2.83 -9.53
N VAL A 31 6.97 2.06 -10.34
CA VAL A 31 8.42 1.82 -10.21
C VAL A 31 9.10 2.22 -11.50
N VAL A 32 10.00 3.21 -11.44
CA VAL A 32 10.78 3.63 -12.62
C VAL A 32 11.95 2.68 -12.81
N VAL A 33 12.02 2.12 -14.02
CA VAL A 33 13.09 1.19 -14.46
C VAL A 33 14.17 1.94 -15.21
N GLU A 34 13.76 2.86 -16.10
CA GLU A 34 14.64 3.69 -16.93
C GLU A 34 14.03 5.09 -17.10
N GLY A 35 14.87 6.09 -17.36
CA GLY A 35 14.43 7.47 -17.53
C GLY A 35 13.92 8.12 -16.25
N ALA A 36 12.89 8.95 -16.34
CA ALA A 36 12.31 9.66 -15.20
C ALA A 36 10.78 9.80 -15.34
N CYS A 37 10.10 9.81 -14.19
CA CYS A 37 8.69 10.12 -14.10
C CYS A 37 8.43 11.06 -12.94
N THR A 38 7.70 12.16 -13.17
CA THR A 38 7.23 13.03 -12.10
C THR A 38 5.74 12.79 -11.88
N VAL A 39 5.36 12.58 -10.62
CA VAL A 39 3.97 12.43 -10.19
C VAL A 39 3.56 13.69 -9.46
N SER A 40 2.70 14.50 -10.09
CA SER A 40 2.21 15.75 -9.52
C SER A 40 0.83 15.54 -8.92
N TYR A 41 0.70 15.84 -7.63
CA TYR A 41 -0.54 15.94 -6.87
C TYR A 41 -0.97 17.41 -6.78
N PRO A 42 -2.19 17.74 -6.35
CA PRO A 42 -2.61 19.14 -6.17
C PRO A 42 -1.67 19.97 -5.28
N ASP A 43 -1.09 19.35 -4.23
CA ASP A 43 -0.32 20.04 -3.20
C ASP A 43 1.15 19.59 -3.10
N SER A 44 1.58 18.66 -3.94
CA SER A 44 2.92 18.10 -3.86
C SER A 44 3.37 17.47 -5.17
N GLU A 45 4.66 17.24 -5.30
CA GLU A 45 5.26 16.61 -6.46
C GLU A 45 6.31 15.58 -6.02
N VAL A 46 6.34 14.45 -6.70
CA VAL A 46 7.30 13.36 -6.47
C VAL A 46 8.03 13.04 -7.75
N SER A 47 9.33 13.29 -7.77
CA SER A 47 10.19 12.92 -8.90
C SER A 47 10.79 11.54 -8.68
N LEU A 48 10.61 10.66 -9.64
CA LEU A 48 11.07 9.28 -9.64
C LEU A 48 12.16 9.09 -10.70
N LEU A 49 13.27 8.52 -10.27
CA LEU A 49 14.41 8.12 -11.10
C LEU A 49 14.50 6.59 -11.13
N PRO A 50 15.38 5.97 -11.94
CA PRO A 50 15.56 4.53 -11.97
C PRO A 50 15.84 3.97 -10.56
N GLY A 51 15.08 2.93 -10.18
CA GLY A 51 15.11 2.35 -8.84
C GLY A 51 14.30 3.11 -7.78
N TRP A 52 13.51 4.12 -8.18
CA TRP A 52 12.57 4.80 -7.29
C TRP A 52 11.15 4.35 -7.58
N ALA A 53 10.37 4.31 -6.51
CA ALA A 53 8.96 3.95 -6.54
C ALA A 53 8.11 4.95 -5.76
N THR A 54 6.84 5.05 -6.09
CA THR A 54 5.81 5.72 -5.28
C THR A 54 4.53 4.91 -5.32
N LEU A 55 3.71 5.06 -4.29
CA LEU A 55 2.41 4.41 -4.20
C LEU A 55 1.32 5.47 -4.22
N ILE A 56 0.46 5.41 -5.25
CA ILE A 56 -0.69 6.30 -5.41
C ILE A 56 -1.88 5.65 -4.74
N ASN A 57 -2.47 6.34 -3.75
CA ASN A 57 -3.65 5.90 -3.03
C ASN A 57 -4.90 5.94 -3.92
N PRO A 58 -5.92 5.12 -3.62
CA PRO A 58 -7.21 5.15 -4.32
C PRO A 58 -7.84 6.55 -4.31
N GLY A 59 -8.56 6.90 -5.37
CA GLY A 59 -9.29 8.17 -5.49
C GLY A 59 -8.43 9.42 -5.68
N LYS A 60 -7.09 9.31 -5.67
CA LYS A 60 -6.21 10.47 -5.85
C LYS A 60 -6.02 10.81 -7.32
N SER A 61 -6.36 12.03 -7.69
CA SER A 61 -6.03 12.58 -9.01
C SER A 61 -4.56 12.95 -9.07
N VAL A 62 -3.89 12.57 -10.15
CA VAL A 62 -2.47 12.85 -10.37
C VAL A 62 -2.20 13.15 -11.83
N ASP A 63 -1.23 14.01 -12.07
CA ASP A 63 -0.62 14.22 -13.40
C ASP A 63 0.74 13.52 -13.43
N LEU A 64 0.96 12.70 -14.45
CA LEU A 64 2.15 11.88 -14.62
C LEU A 64 2.95 12.41 -15.80
N HIS A 65 4.11 12.99 -15.55
CA HIS A 65 5.04 13.50 -16.55
C HIS A 65 6.15 12.49 -16.80
N TYR A 66 6.29 12.04 -18.04
CA TYR A 66 7.26 11.04 -18.45
C TYR A 66 8.38 11.66 -19.28
N SER A 67 9.63 11.32 -18.97
CA SER A 67 10.75 11.59 -19.88
C SER A 67 10.64 10.73 -21.15
N THR A 68 11.39 11.12 -22.18
CA THR A 68 11.38 10.44 -23.49
C THR A 68 11.75 8.97 -23.41
N ASP A 69 12.65 8.63 -22.50
CA ASP A 69 13.21 7.31 -22.27
C ASP A 69 12.56 6.58 -21.07
N CYS A 70 11.48 7.14 -20.51
CA CYS A 70 10.87 6.56 -19.33
C CYS A 70 10.29 5.18 -19.60
N GLN A 71 10.78 4.20 -18.82
CA GLN A 71 10.20 2.86 -18.69
C GLN A 71 9.84 2.63 -17.24
N LYS A 72 8.64 2.16 -16.98
CA LYS A 72 8.21 1.86 -15.62
C LYS A 72 7.32 0.65 -15.53
N MET A 73 7.39 -0.02 -14.39
CA MET A 73 6.46 -1.04 -13.97
C MET A 73 5.33 -0.41 -13.15
N ILE A 74 4.10 -0.85 -13.39
CA ILE A 74 2.91 -0.45 -12.63
C ILE A 74 2.27 -1.70 -12.07
N LEU A 75 2.15 -1.74 -10.75
CA LEU A 75 1.34 -2.73 -10.04
C LEU A 75 0.04 -2.07 -9.59
N LYS A 76 -1.09 -2.62 -10.02
CA LYS A 76 -2.43 -2.24 -9.53
C LYS A 76 -2.91 -3.29 -8.55
N LEU A 77 -3.12 -2.88 -7.31
CA LEU A 77 -3.62 -3.74 -6.24
C LEU A 77 -5.00 -3.23 -5.79
N PRO A 78 -6.07 -4.04 -5.92
CA PRO A 78 -7.38 -3.66 -5.41
C PRO A 78 -7.36 -3.37 -3.91
N ASN A 79 -8.10 -2.35 -3.48
CA ASN A 79 -8.23 -2.01 -2.06
C ASN A 79 -8.79 -3.18 -1.22
N THR A 80 -9.66 -4.01 -1.80
CA THR A 80 -10.21 -5.20 -1.15
C THR A 80 -9.13 -6.19 -0.73
N VAL A 81 -8.09 -6.41 -1.56
CA VAL A 81 -6.97 -7.30 -1.27
C VAL A 81 -6.10 -6.73 -0.15
N LEU A 82 -5.75 -5.44 -0.25
CA LEU A 82 -4.95 -4.77 0.77
C LEU A 82 -5.68 -4.71 2.12
N ASN A 83 -6.97 -4.34 2.11
CA ASN A 83 -7.78 -4.27 3.32
C ASN A 83 -7.98 -5.63 3.99
N ALA A 84 -8.11 -6.72 3.21
CA ALA A 84 -8.15 -8.07 3.77
C ALA A 84 -6.83 -8.41 4.49
N CYS A 85 -5.69 -8.12 3.86
CA CYS A 85 -4.38 -8.34 4.45
C CYS A 85 -4.15 -7.46 5.70
N CYS A 86 -4.55 -6.18 5.65
CA CYS A 86 -4.49 -5.26 6.78
C CYS A 86 -5.28 -5.80 7.99
N ARG A 87 -6.51 -6.27 7.76
CA ARG A 87 -7.35 -6.86 8.81
C ARG A 87 -6.74 -8.11 9.41
N GLU A 88 -6.13 -8.97 8.60
CA GLU A 88 -5.44 -10.17 9.08
C GLU A 88 -4.19 -9.84 9.90
N GLN A 89 -3.45 -8.82 9.52
CA GLN A 89 -2.19 -8.45 10.15
C GLN A 89 -2.37 -7.59 11.40
N PHE A 90 -3.34 -6.66 11.38
CA PHE A 90 -3.53 -5.66 12.43
C PHE A 90 -4.88 -5.76 13.15
N GLY A 91 -5.73 -6.73 12.80
CA GLY A 91 -7.05 -6.94 13.40
C GLY A 91 -8.15 -6.04 12.82
N GLN A 92 -7.80 -4.91 12.23
CA GLN A 92 -8.73 -3.89 11.75
C GLN A 92 -8.19 -3.15 10.51
N VAL A 93 -9.03 -2.32 9.93
CA VAL A 93 -8.70 -1.49 8.76
C VAL A 93 -9.18 -0.08 9.05
N PRO A 94 -8.38 0.97 8.75
CA PRO A 94 -8.85 2.35 8.85
C PRO A 94 -10.17 2.57 8.08
N PRO A 95 -11.10 3.41 8.58
CA PRO A 95 -12.43 3.60 7.98
C PRO A 95 -12.40 3.95 6.48
N ASP A 96 -11.44 4.80 6.10
CA ASP A 96 -11.26 5.25 4.70
C ASP A 96 -10.28 4.37 3.92
N GLY A 97 -9.89 3.20 4.48
CA GLY A 97 -8.82 2.35 3.95
C GLY A 97 -7.43 2.79 4.38
N VAL A 98 -6.42 1.99 4.03
CA VAL A 98 -5.03 2.28 4.35
C VAL A 98 -4.51 3.45 3.50
N HIS A 99 -3.84 4.42 4.12
CA HIS A 99 -3.20 5.53 3.42
C HIS A 99 -1.68 5.39 3.48
N PHE A 100 -1.07 5.31 2.30
CA PHE A 100 0.37 5.35 2.14
C PHE A 100 0.86 6.79 1.98
N ALA A 101 2.07 7.06 2.47
CA ALA A 101 2.70 8.36 2.28
C ALA A 101 2.90 8.67 0.79
N THR A 102 2.56 9.89 0.38
CA THR A 102 2.79 10.40 -0.99
C THR A 102 4.24 10.88 -1.12
N SER A 103 5.17 9.95 -1.13
CA SER A 103 6.61 10.22 -1.26
C SER A 103 7.27 9.23 -2.21
N GLY A 104 8.45 9.57 -2.70
CA GLY A 104 9.29 8.64 -3.44
C GLY A 104 10.07 7.75 -2.48
N PHE A 105 10.19 6.47 -2.81
CA PHE A 105 10.95 5.47 -2.08
C PHE A 105 12.02 4.90 -2.99
N GLN A 106 13.23 4.79 -2.48
CA GLN A 106 14.27 4.07 -3.19
C GLN A 106 14.02 2.57 -3.04
N LEU A 107 13.82 1.91 -4.16
CA LEU A 107 13.64 0.47 -4.26
C LEU A 107 14.85 -0.13 -4.95
N ASP A 108 15.71 -0.76 -4.16
CA ASP A 108 16.88 -1.44 -4.69
C ASP A 108 16.44 -2.55 -5.67
N ARG A 109 17.03 -2.54 -6.87
CA ARG A 109 16.79 -3.56 -7.90
C ARG A 109 17.20 -4.96 -7.48
N ASP A 110 18.17 -5.06 -6.56
CA ASP A 110 18.60 -6.33 -5.98
C ASP A 110 17.78 -6.75 -4.76
N SER A 111 16.82 -5.91 -4.33
CA SER A 111 15.93 -6.25 -3.21
C SER A 111 15.05 -7.46 -3.53
N ALA A 112 14.72 -8.23 -2.50
CA ALA A 112 13.81 -9.37 -2.63
C ALA A 112 12.43 -8.95 -3.17
N PHE A 113 11.97 -7.74 -2.82
CA PHE A 113 10.69 -7.22 -3.32
C PHE A 113 10.73 -6.92 -4.81
N PHE A 114 11.80 -6.29 -5.32
CA PHE A 114 11.94 -6.04 -6.75
C PHE A 114 12.01 -7.35 -7.55
N ARG A 115 12.79 -8.33 -7.08
CA ARG A 115 12.87 -9.67 -7.68
C ARG A 115 11.52 -10.39 -7.67
N MET A 116 10.73 -10.20 -6.61
CA MET A 116 9.38 -10.73 -6.56
C MET A 116 8.47 -10.09 -7.63
N LEU A 117 8.55 -8.78 -7.86
CA LEU A 117 7.78 -8.11 -8.92
C LEU A 117 8.15 -8.65 -10.31
N GLU A 118 9.45 -8.82 -10.59
CA GLU A 118 9.94 -9.43 -11.84
C GLU A 118 9.41 -10.86 -12.03
N MET A 119 9.49 -11.67 -10.99
CA MET A 119 8.97 -13.05 -11.01
C MET A 119 7.47 -13.07 -11.30
N LEU A 120 6.69 -12.22 -10.64
CA LEU A 120 5.25 -12.14 -10.86
C LEU A 120 4.89 -11.63 -12.25
N TYR A 121 5.69 -10.75 -12.81
CA TYR A 121 5.53 -10.29 -14.19
C TYR A 121 5.71 -11.45 -15.18
N LEU A 122 6.80 -12.22 -15.02
CA LEU A 122 7.08 -13.38 -15.84
C LEU A 122 5.99 -14.47 -15.70
N GLU A 123 5.52 -14.73 -14.49
CA GLU A 123 4.45 -15.68 -14.22
C GLU A 123 3.14 -15.26 -14.89
N ALA A 124 2.79 -13.96 -14.82
CA ALA A 124 1.60 -13.43 -15.46
C ALA A 124 1.63 -13.51 -17.00
N ASP A 125 2.82 -13.43 -17.60
CA ASP A 125 3.02 -13.53 -19.04
C ASP A 125 2.98 -14.97 -19.56
N GLN A 126 3.49 -15.91 -18.77
CA GLN A 126 3.67 -17.31 -19.20
C GLN A 126 2.44 -18.21 -19.02
N GLN A 127 1.50 -17.85 -18.15
CA GLN A 127 0.40 -18.75 -17.81
C GLN A 127 -0.89 -18.49 -18.59
N ALA A 128 -1.26 -19.44 -19.44
CA ALA A 128 -2.56 -19.47 -20.08
C ALA A 128 -3.72 -19.76 -19.09
N ARG A 129 -3.45 -20.42 -17.95
CA ARG A 129 -4.41 -20.73 -16.88
C ARG A 129 -3.69 -20.73 -15.53
N PRO A 130 -3.59 -19.60 -14.83
CA PRO A 130 -2.95 -19.55 -13.53
C PRO A 130 -3.73 -20.37 -12.49
N ASN A 131 -2.99 -21.05 -11.59
CA ASN A 131 -3.58 -21.72 -10.45
C ASN A 131 -4.13 -20.65 -9.48
N HIS A 132 -5.46 -20.63 -9.30
CA HIS A 132 -6.13 -19.61 -8.48
C HIS A 132 -5.68 -19.61 -7.00
N ILE A 133 -5.25 -20.75 -6.45
CA ILE A 133 -4.70 -20.81 -5.08
C ILE A 133 -3.34 -20.11 -5.03
N ALA A 134 -2.44 -20.40 -5.98
CA ALA A 134 -1.15 -19.75 -6.07
C ALA A 134 -1.30 -18.23 -6.26
N VAL A 135 -2.19 -17.82 -7.16
CA VAL A 135 -2.50 -16.40 -7.40
C VAL A 135 -2.98 -15.71 -6.13
N ALA A 136 -3.92 -16.28 -5.39
CA ALA A 136 -4.41 -15.70 -4.13
C ALA A 136 -3.30 -15.53 -3.09
N GLN A 137 -2.35 -16.48 -2.99
CA GLN A 137 -1.21 -16.36 -2.09
C GLN A 137 -0.23 -15.27 -2.55
N MET A 138 -0.01 -15.14 -3.85
CA MET A 138 0.81 -14.05 -4.41
C MET A 138 0.21 -12.67 -4.16
N GLU A 139 -1.10 -12.52 -4.32
CA GLU A 139 -1.83 -11.28 -4.00
C GLU A 139 -1.67 -10.89 -2.52
N ARG A 140 -1.81 -11.85 -1.62
CA ARG A 140 -1.61 -11.65 -0.17
C ARG A 140 -0.17 -11.26 0.15
N LEU A 141 0.80 -11.96 -0.44
CA LEU A 141 2.21 -11.65 -0.25
C LEU A 141 2.55 -10.23 -0.74
N LEU A 142 2.02 -9.83 -1.90
CA LEU A 142 2.18 -8.45 -2.40
C LEU A 142 1.60 -7.43 -1.44
N ALA A 143 0.35 -7.63 -0.98
CA ALA A 143 -0.30 -6.74 -0.04
C ALA A 143 0.49 -6.62 1.28
N ALA A 144 0.93 -7.75 1.85
CA ALA A 144 1.74 -7.78 3.07
C ALA A 144 3.06 -7.01 2.89
N LYS A 145 3.73 -7.21 1.75
CA LYS A 145 4.99 -6.51 1.44
C LYS A 145 4.80 -5.01 1.22
N LEU A 146 3.69 -4.57 0.65
CA LEU A 146 3.39 -3.14 0.55
C LEU A 146 3.18 -2.52 1.94
N LEU A 147 2.42 -3.18 2.82
CA LEU A 147 2.21 -2.73 4.21
C LEU A 147 3.51 -2.69 5.03
N GLU A 148 4.44 -3.63 4.77
CA GLU A 148 5.73 -3.70 5.46
C GLU A 148 6.72 -2.63 4.99
N LEU A 149 6.83 -2.43 3.67
CA LEU A 149 7.92 -1.67 3.07
C LEU A 149 7.60 -0.18 2.88
N PHE A 150 6.33 0.16 2.69
CA PHE A 150 5.93 1.53 2.41
C PHE A 150 5.28 2.18 3.64
N PRO A 151 5.73 3.37 4.08
CA PRO A 151 5.12 4.08 5.20
C PRO A 151 3.62 4.28 4.99
N ASN A 152 2.85 3.84 5.97
CA ASN A 152 1.38 3.88 5.96
C ASN A 152 0.81 4.07 7.37
N ASP A 153 -0.49 4.30 7.46
CA ASP A 153 -1.20 4.59 8.71
C ASP A 153 -1.78 3.37 9.43
N ALA A 154 -1.72 2.18 8.83
CA ALA A 154 -2.40 0.98 9.35
C ALA A 154 -1.95 0.60 10.78
N GLU A 155 -0.64 0.62 11.04
CA GLU A 155 -0.11 0.29 12.38
C GLU A 155 -0.39 1.37 13.42
N ALA A 156 -0.34 2.64 13.01
CA ALA A 156 -0.67 3.77 13.89
C ALA A 156 -2.15 3.74 14.28
N TYR A 157 -3.02 3.42 13.30
CA TYR A 157 -4.45 3.28 13.54
C TYR A 157 -4.75 2.15 14.53
N ARG A 158 -4.10 0.98 14.40
CA ARG A 158 -4.22 -0.12 15.35
C ARG A 158 -3.87 0.30 16.78
N ARG A 159 -2.74 1.00 16.95
CA ARG A 159 -2.30 1.47 18.27
C ARG A 159 -3.31 2.42 18.91
N CYS A 160 -3.85 3.36 18.15
CA CYS A 160 -4.87 4.28 18.66
C CYS A 160 -6.15 3.55 19.09
N ALA A 161 -6.58 2.55 18.33
CA ALA A 161 -7.77 1.79 18.68
C ALA A 161 -7.55 0.87 19.90
N ASP A 162 -6.37 0.26 20.02
CA ASP A 162 -6.00 -0.54 21.21
C ASP A 162 -5.98 0.37 22.47
N ASP A 163 -5.51 1.61 22.35
CA ASP A 163 -5.50 2.61 23.44
C ASP A 163 -6.93 3.05 23.82
N GLU A 164 -7.81 3.28 22.83
CA GLU A 164 -9.22 3.61 23.09
C GLU A 164 -9.96 2.46 23.79
N ASP A 165 -9.77 1.21 23.35
CA ASP A 165 -10.35 0.03 23.98
C ASP A 165 -9.84 -0.14 25.41
N PHE A 166 -8.56 0.11 25.67
CA PHE A 166 -7.98 0.09 27.02
C PHE A 166 -8.61 1.17 27.91
N LEU A 167 -8.74 2.40 27.44
CA LEU A 167 -9.37 3.48 28.19
C LEU A 167 -10.83 3.18 28.54
N LEU A 168 -11.60 2.60 27.59
CA LEU A 168 -12.97 2.18 27.83
C LEU A 168 -13.06 1.06 28.88
N LEU A 169 -12.11 0.14 28.91
CA LEU A 169 -12.03 -0.90 29.96
C LEU A 169 -11.72 -0.29 31.32
N VAL A 170 -10.80 0.66 31.39
CA VAL A 170 -10.46 1.38 32.62
C VAL A 170 -11.66 2.19 33.12
N ASP A 171 -12.34 2.94 32.27
CA ASP A 171 -13.54 3.70 32.62
C ASP A 171 -14.64 2.79 33.17
N ARG A 172 -14.91 1.67 32.51
CA ARG A 172 -15.89 0.68 32.97
C ARG A 172 -15.50 0.09 34.33
N TYR A 173 -14.22 -0.26 34.51
CA TYR A 173 -13.73 -0.76 35.79
C TYR A 173 -13.90 0.27 36.93
N ILE A 174 -13.59 1.54 36.65
CA ILE A 174 -13.80 2.64 37.59
C ILE A 174 -15.29 2.77 37.96
N ASP A 175 -16.18 2.79 36.96
CA ASP A 175 -17.62 2.93 37.14
C ASP A 175 -18.20 1.77 37.99
N ASP A 176 -17.77 0.54 37.74
CA ASP A 176 -18.20 -0.66 38.47
C ASP A 176 -17.69 -0.66 39.92
N ASN A 177 -16.56 0.00 40.19
CA ASN A 177 -15.91 0.01 41.52
C ASN A 177 -15.96 1.36 42.25
N LEU A 178 -16.74 2.34 41.77
CA LEU A 178 -16.85 3.71 42.33
C LEU A 178 -17.12 3.79 43.85
N ARG A 179 -17.54 2.69 44.48
CA ARG A 179 -17.83 2.59 45.92
C ARG A 179 -16.65 2.06 46.75
N HIS A 180 -15.53 1.75 46.10
CA HIS A 180 -14.32 1.21 46.71
C HIS A 180 -13.14 2.12 46.44
N ASP A 181 -12.14 2.15 47.32
CA ASP A 181 -10.87 2.82 47.04
C ASP A 181 -10.12 2.01 45.97
N ILE A 182 -10.02 2.57 44.78
CA ILE A 182 -9.33 1.96 43.63
C ILE A 182 -7.86 2.39 43.70
N SER A 183 -6.94 1.42 43.80
CA SER A 183 -5.50 1.70 43.73
C SER A 183 -4.98 1.67 42.28
N ALA A 184 -3.90 2.40 42.02
CA ALA A 184 -3.24 2.37 40.74
C ALA A 184 -2.67 0.96 40.39
N GLU A 185 -2.39 0.14 41.40
CA GLU A 185 -1.90 -1.22 41.23
C GLU A 185 -3.01 -2.20 40.74
N GLU A 186 -4.26 -1.95 41.15
CA GLU A 186 -5.43 -2.72 40.67
C GLU A 186 -5.79 -2.42 39.22
N LEU A 187 -5.54 -1.17 38.77
CA LEU A 187 -5.76 -0.78 37.37
C LEU A 187 -4.67 -1.30 36.41
N ALA A 188 -3.52 -1.73 36.92
CA ALA A 188 -2.38 -2.22 36.13
C ALA A 188 -2.32 -3.75 35.97
N THR A 189 -3.32 -4.51 36.52
CA THR A 189 -3.40 -6.00 36.47
C THR A 189 -4.41 -6.42 35.42
#